data_1affc76f70f18d68f5a69e7d2a50e4b0
#
_entry.id   1affc76f70f18d68f5a69e7d2a50e4b0
#
_cell.length_a   1.000
_cell.length_b   1.000
_cell.length_c   1.000
_cell.angle_alpha   90.00
_cell.angle_beta   90.00
_cell.angle_gamma   90.00
#
_symmetry.space_group_name_H-M   'P 1'
#
loop_
_entity.id
_entity.type
_entity.pdbx_description
1 polymer ?
#
loop_
_entity_poly.entity_id
_entity_poly.type
_entity_poly.pdbx_seq_one_letter_code
_entity_poly.pdbx_strand_id
1 'polypeptide(L)'
;MVYEYEYMDHDDSTTRIVGGADAKPGAWPWIVSLKHPAIPGTRHLCGGSLITAEWVLTAAHCFDKIRKIGMVYLVIGATQLTKPGHGAQLRRIKKLVRHEHYNPSDKSNDIALLELSKPVDCNPYVQLACVADPTLNLSELQNCWVAGWGSTAARAQNSSDVLQEAKVQLIDVQLCNSSGWYAGKVHIHNVCAGYPHGRIDTCQGDSGGPLMCQEKNSDFFWIVGVTSWGRGCARAKRPGIYTSTQYFYDWIGIHIGLETIENVS
;
A
#
# COMPACT_ATOMS: atom_id res chain seq x y z
N MET A 1 -19.53 -11.88 45.42
CA MET A 1 -19.70 -10.70 44.55
C MET A 1 -19.15 -11.10 43.20
N VAL A 2 -20.05 -11.55 42.32
CA VAL A 2 -19.73 -12.03 40.97
C VAL A 2 -19.89 -10.85 40.03
N TYR A 3 -18.84 -10.43 39.33
CA TYR A 3 -18.97 -9.40 38.31
C TYR A 3 -19.39 -10.10 37.00
N GLU A 4 -20.63 -9.87 36.60
CA GLU A 4 -21.14 -10.16 35.27
C GLU A 4 -20.50 -9.19 34.28
N TYR A 5 -19.78 -9.69 33.28
CA TYR A 5 -19.42 -8.94 32.10
C TYR A 5 -20.59 -8.95 31.13
N GLU A 6 -21.25 -7.83 30.99
CA GLU A 6 -22.22 -7.59 29.92
C GLU A 6 -21.48 -7.68 28.56
N TYR A 7 -21.87 -8.68 27.79
CA TYR A 7 -21.56 -8.81 26.38
C TYR A 7 -22.39 -7.78 25.63
N MET A 8 -21.78 -6.67 25.23
CA MET A 8 -22.41 -5.77 24.25
C MET A 8 -22.24 -6.40 22.87
N ASP A 9 -23.30 -7.05 22.44
CA ASP A 9 -23.51 -7.52 21.07
C ASP A 9 -23.78 -6.28 20.20
N HIS A 10 -22.75 -5.75 19.56
CA HIS A 10 -22.89 -4.84 18.44
C HIS A 10 -22.76 -5.63 17.14
N ASP A 11 -23.89 -6.14 16.70
CA ASP A 11 -24.14 -6.55 15.34
C ASP A 11 -24.03 -5.31 14.43
N ASP A 12 -22.90 -5.13 13.76
CA ASP A 12 -22.85 -4.33 12.56
C ASP A 12 -21.87 -4.97 11.57
N SER A 13 -22.45 -5.81 10.72
CA SER A 13 -21.80 -6.60 9.68
C SER A 13 -21.41 -5.74 8.49
N THR A 14 -20.27 -5.03 8.57
CA THR A 14 -19.60 -4.48 7.39
C THR A 14 -18.09 -4.66 7.51
N THR A 15 -17.63 -5.83 7.12
CA THR A 15 -16.22 -6.21 7.11
C THR A 15 -15.49 -5.63 5.91
N ARG A 16 -14.47 -4.84 6.14
CA ARG A 16 -13.70 -4.03 5.17
C ARG A 16 -12.23 -4.10 5.53
N ILE A 17 -11.25 -4.13 4.63
CA ILE A 17 -9.93 -4.73 4.89
C ILE A 17 -10.14 -5.74 6.00
N VAL A 18 -9.95 -7.00 5.90
CA VAL A 18 -10.44 -7.93 6.94
C VAL A 18 -10.04 -7.39 8.32
N GLY A 19 -11.02 -6.91 9.11
CA GLY A 19 -10.78 -6.24 10.40
C GLY A 19 -10.40 -4.74 10.36
N GLY A 20 -10.56 -4.05 9.23
CA GLY A 20 -10.31 -2.62 9.09
C GLY A 20 -11.55 -1.74 9.33
N ALA A 21 -11.37 -0.43 9.17
CA ALA A 21 -12.41 0.60 9.29
C ALA A 21 -12.42 1.54 8.08
N ASP A 22 -13.50 2.28 7.89
CA ASP A 22 -13.55 3.37 6.92
C ASP A 22 -12.55 4.48 7.31
N ALA A 23 -11.69 4.86 6.39
CA ALA A 23 -10.81 6.00 6.57
C ALA A 23 -11.61 7.31 6.53
N LYS A 24 -11.22 8.26 7.36
CA LYS A 24 -11.77 9.62 7.29
C LYS A 24 -11.27 10.35 6.05
N PRO A 25 -12.06 11.26 5.44
CA PRO A 25 -11.58 12.11 4.35
C PRO A 25 -10.28 12.85 4.72
N GLY A 26 -9.27 12.73 3.86
CA GLY A 26 -7.97 13.36 4.09
C GLY A 26 -7.05 12.66 5.11
N ALA A 27 -7.43 11.52 5.69
CA ALA A 27 -6.57 10.79 6.63
C ALA A 27 -5.26 10.31 5.98
N TRP A 28 -5.31 9.90 4.73
CA TRP A 28 -4.18 9.38 3.97
C TRP A 28 -4.05 10.12 2.62
N PRO A 29 -3.59 11.39 2.63
CA PRO A 29 -3.70 12.27 1.46
C PRO A 29 -2.75 11.93 0.31
N TRP A 30 -1.84 11.00 0.50
CA TRP A 30 -0.93 10.48 -0.54
C TRP A 30 -1.42 9.21 -1.22
N ILE A 31 -2.51 8.59 -0.75
CA ILE A 31 -3.00 7.34 -1.35
C ILE A 31 -3.68 7.61 -2.68
N VAL A 32 -3.31 6.79 -3.66
CA VAL A 32 -3.77 6.90 -5.05
C VAL A 32 -4.53 5.63 -5.44
N SER A 33 -5.67 5.78 -6.14
CA SER A 33 -6.36 4.69 -6.81
C SER A 33 -5.96 4.65 -8.29
N LEU A 34 -5.29 3.59 -8.71
CA LEU A 34 -5.10 3.25 -10.12
C LEU A 34 -6.38 2.60 -10.64
N LYS A 35 -6.90 3.09 -11.75
CA LYS A 35 -8.18 2.63 -12.32
C LYS A 35 -8.02 2.17 -13.75
N HIS A 36 -8.80 1.14 -14.13
CA HIS A 36 -8.85 0.65 -15.49
C HIS A 36 -10.31 0.42 -15.93
N PRO A 37 -10.74 0.89 -17.15
CA PRO A 37 -12.14 0.84 -17.59
C PRO A 37 -12.72 -0.58 -17.68
N ALA A 38 -11.88 -1.60 -17.91
CA ALA A 38 -12.33 -2.98 -18.02
C ALA A 38 -12.64 -3.64 -16.67
N ILE A 39 -12.33 -2.99 -15.55
CA ILE A 39 -12.63 -3.51 -14.22
C ILE A 39 -14.03 -3.04 -13.82
N PRO A 40 -14.93 -3.95 -13.41
CA PRO A 40 -16.29 -3.59 -13.02
C PRO A 40 -16.34 -2.77 -11.73
N GLY A 41 -17.49 -2.17 -11.44
CA GLY A 41 -17.74 -1.42 -10.21
C GLY A 41 -16.93 -0.12 -10.13
N THR A 42 -16.11 0.03 -9.11
CA THR A 42 -15.29 1.21 -8.88
C THR A 42 -14.16 1.40 -9.90
N ARG A 43 -13.89 0.40 -10.75
CA ARG A 43 -12.78 0.33 -11.71
C ARG A 43 -11.40 0.34 -11.06
N HIS A 44 -11.32 0.14 -9.76
CA HIS A 44 -10.07 0.10 -9.01
C HIS A 44 -9.24 -1.12 -9.42
N LEU A 45 -8.01 -0.87 -9.83
CA LEU A 45 -7.03 -1.87 -10.27
C LEU A 45 -6.03 -2.19 -9.16
N CYS A 46 -5.44 -1.13 -8.61
CA CYS A 46 -4.37 -1.17 -7.60
C CYS A 46 -4.34 0.14 -6.82
N GLY A 47 -3.67 0.11 -5.68
CA GLY A 47 -3.27 1.29 -4.93
C GLY A 47 -1.92 1.86 -5.39
N GLY A 48 -1.56 3.00 -4.85
CA GLY A 48 -0.25 3.63 -5.01
C GLY A 48 -0.06 4.76 -4.00
N SER A 49 1.13 5.31 -3.96
CA SER A 49 1.50 6.42 -3.08
C SER A 49 2.11 7.58 -3.88
N LEU A 50 1.58 8.76 -3.72
CA LEU A 50 2.12 9.98 -4.32
C LEU A 50 3.39 10.38 -3.55
N ILE A 51 4.57 10.26 -4.17
CA ILE A 51 5.86 10.53 -3.53
C ILE A 51 6.49 11.87 -3.96
N THR A 52 6.11 12.37 -5.13
CA THR A 52 6.36 13.76 -5.56
C THR A 52 5.11 14.29 -6.27
N ALA A 53 5.09 15.56 -6.66
CA ALA A 53 3.97 16.11 -7.43
C ALA A 53 3.75 15.41 -8.78
N GLU A 54 4.75 14.70 -9.29
CA GLU A 54 4.74 14.09 -10.63
C GLU A 54 4.90 12.57 -10.60
N TRP A 55 5.20 11.95 -9.44
CA TRP A 55 5.52 10.54 -9.35
C TRP A 55 4.68 9.79 -8.32
N VAL A 56 4.18 8.64 -8.73
CA VAL A 56 3.45 7.69 -7.89
C VAL A 56 4.24 6.38 -7.79
N LEU A 57 4.43 5.90 -6.57
CA LEU A 57 5.03 4.61 -6.26
C LEU A 57 3.94 3.54 -6.16
N THR A 58 4.15 2.37 -6.77
CA THR A 58 3.20 1.24 -6.79
C THR A 58 3.93 -0.09 -7.03
N ALA A 59 3.19 -1.19 -7.17
CA ALA A 59 3.74 -2.51 -7.47
C ALA A 59 3.82 -2.77 -8.99
N ALA A 60 4.89 -3.45 -9.42
CA ALA A 60 5.10 -3.80 -10.83
C ALA A 60 4.05 -4.79 -11.34
N HIS A 61 3.58 -5.73 -10.49
CA HIS A 61 2.60 -6.74 -10.89
C HIS A 61 1.22 -6.16 -11.26
N CYS A 62 0.90 -4.95 -10.83
CA CYS A 62 -0.33 -4.26 -11.22
C CYS A 62 -0.49 -4.12 -12.74
N PHE A 63 0.62 -4.18 -13.47
CA PHE A 63 0.66 -3.99 -14.91
C PHE A 63 0.87 -5.30 -15.70
N ASP A 64 0.93 -6.47 -15.05
CA ASP A 64 1.18 -7.76 -15.73
C ASP A 64 0.16 -8.07 -16.82
N LYS A 65 -1.10 -7.67 -16.62
CA LYS A 65 -2.19 -7.90 -17.58
C LYS A 65 -2.57 -6.65 -18.37
N ILE A 66 -1.89 -5.54 -18.18
CA ILE A 66 -2.21 -4.26 -18.81
C ILE A 66 -1.45 -4.13 -20.14
N ARG A 67 -2.16 -4.27 -21.25
CA ARG A 67 -1.57 -4.16 -22.61
C ARG A 67 -1.41 -2.71 -23.07
N LYS A 68 -2.28 -1.81 -22.60
CA LYS A 68 -2.32 -0.39 -23.00
C LYS A 68 -2.31 0.50 -21.78
N ILE A 69 -1.13 0.99 -21.40
CA ILE A 69 -0.96 1.85 -20.21
C ILE A 69 -1.82 3.12 -20.26
N GLY A 70 -2.08 3.67 -21.46
CA GLY A 70 -2.94 4.84 -21.65
C GLY A 70 -4.40 4.62 -21.25
N MET A 71 -4.84 3.38 -21.01
CA MET A 71 -6.16 3.07 -20.46
C MET A 71 -6.21 3.24 -18.93
N VAL A 72 -5.06 3.19 -18.27
CA VAL A 72 -4.97 3.39 -16.81
C VAL A 72 -5.02 4.88 -16.51
N TYR A 73 -5.80 5.23 -15.50
CA TYR A 73 -5.86 6.58 -14.96
C TYR A 73 -5.84 6.54 -13.44
N LEU A 74 -5.42 7.63 -12.82
CA LEU A 74 -5.23 7.75 -11.39
C LEU A 74 -6.24 8.72 -10.80
N VAL A 75 -6.80 8.35 -9.65
CA VAL A 75 -7.62 9.24 -8.82
C VAL A 75 -6.85 9.48 -7.52
N ILE A 76 -6.55 10.73 -7.24
CA ILE A 76 -5.71 11.20 -6.13
C ILE A 76 -6.55 12.10 -5.25
N GLY A 77 -6.51 11.91 -3.92
CA GLY A 77 -7.27 12.74 -2.97
C GLY A 77 -8.72 12.33 -2.76
N ALA A 78 -9.14 11.16 -3.26
CA ALA A 78 -10.48 10.62 -3.01
C ALA A 78 -10.46 9.67 -1.81
N THR A 79 -11.50 9.74 -0.97
CA THR A 79 -11.80 8.71 0.02
C THR A 79 -12.87 7.76 -0.51
N GLN A 80 -13.88 8.29 -1.18
CA GLN A 80 -14.93 7.51 -1.84
C GLN A 80 -14.76 7.57 -3.37
N LEU A 81 -14.58 6.42 -4.02
CA LEU A 81 -14.23 6.35 -5.45
C LEU A 81 -15.37 6.72 -6.40
N THR A 82 -16.63 6.50 -5.98
CA THR A 82 -17.81 6.92 -6.76
C THR A 82 -18.18 8.38 -6.54
N LYS A 83 -17.70 9.00 -5.45
CA LYS A 83 -17.90 10.41 -5.10
C LYS A 83 -16.58 11.02 -4.62
N PRO A 84 -15.60 11.23 -5.49
CA PRO A 84 -14.24 11.59 -5.09
C PRO A 84 -14.08 12.94 -4.40
N GLY A 85 -15.07 13.82 -4.47
CA GLY A 85 -15.04 15.13 -3.84
C GLY A 85 -14.29 16.20 -4.65
N HIS A 86 -14.41 17.47 -4.23
CA HIS A 86 -13.86 18.61 -4.94
C HIS A 86 -12.33 18.71 -4.88
N GLY A 87 -11.70 18.11 -3.86
CA GLY A 87 -10.24 18.11 -3.70
C GLY A 87 -9.54 17.02 -4.51
N ALA A 88 -10.29 16.08 -5.06
CA ALA A 88 -9.72 14.97 -5.81
C ALA A 88 -9.25 15.40 -7.21
N GLN A 89 -8.15 14.80 -7.66
CA GLN A 89 -7.54 15.09 -8.96
C GLN A 89 -7.41 13.82 -9.78
N LEU A 90 -7.68 13.95 -11.09
CA LEU A 90 -7.54 12.86 -12.05
C LEU A 90 -6.27 13.10 -12.88
N ARG A 91 -5.45 12.04 -13.02
CA ARG A 91 -4.22 12.08 -13.83
C ARG A 91 -4.13 10.88 -14.76
N ARG A 92 -3.42 11.07 -15.87
CA ARG A 92 -2.99 10.01 -16.78
C ARG A 92 -1.54 9.67 -16.50
N ILE A 93 -1.11 8.49 -16.93
CA ILE A 93 0.27 8.06 -16.88
C ILE A 93 0.99 8.57 -18.12
N LYS A 94 2.09 9.30 -17.93
CA LYS A 94 3.01 9.71 -18.99
C LYS A 94 4.04 8.60 -19.23
N LYS A 95 4.58 8.01 -18.15
CA LYS A 95 5.59 6.96 -18.21
C LYS A 95 5.38 5.93 -17.10
N LEU A 96 5.55 4.66 -17.42
CA LEU A 96 5.64 3.55 -16.46
C LEU A 96 7.10 3.09 -16.42
N VAL A 97 7.68 3.04 -15.22
CA VAL A 97 8.99 2.45 -14.96
C VAL A 97 8.78 1.27 -14.04
N ARG A 98 8.92 0.04 -14.56
CA ARG A 98 8.94 -1.19 -13.75
C ARG A 98 10.40 -1.51 -13.43
N HIS A 99 10.65 -2.04 -12.25
CA HIS A 99 12.01 -2.46 -11.93
C HIS A 99 12.50 -3.49 -12.96
N GLU A 100 13.71 -3.30 -13.47
CA GLU A 100 14.29 -4.09 -14.59
C GLU A 100 14.44 -5.57 -14.27
N HIS A 101 14.60 -5.90 -12.97
CA HIS A 101 14.69 -7.28 -12.48
C HIS A 101 13.38 -7.79 -11.87
N TYR A 102 12.24 -7.13 -12.13
CA TYR A 102 10.95 -7.65 -11.68
C TYR A 102 10.67 -9.01 -12.31
N ASN A 103 10.35 -10.00 -11.46
CA ASN A 103 9.98 -11.33 -11.91
C ASN A 103 8.53 -11.65 -11.52
N PRO A 104 7.62 -11.83 -12.48
CA PRO A 104 6.21 -12.09 -12.20
C PRO A 104 5.94 -13.46 -11.54
N SER A 105 6.88 -14.41 -11.64
CA SER A 105 6.70 -15.77 -11.12
C SER A 105 6.81 -15.86 -9.60
N ASP A 106 7.74 -15.12 -9.00
CA ASP A 106 8.02 -15.12 -7.57
C ASP A 106 7.82 -13.76 -6.90
N LYS A 107 7.42 -12.74 -7.68
CA LYS A 107 7.23 -11.35 -7.23
C LYS A 107 8.49 -10.71 -6.65
N SER A 108 9.68 -11.16 -7.05
CA SER A 108 10.91 -10.46 -6.72
C SER A 108 10.96 -9.10 -7.41
N ASN A 109 11.51 -8.10 -6.74
CA ASN A 109 11.61 -6.71 -7.22
C ASN A 109 10.27 -6.12 -7.69
N ASP A 110 9.20 -6.38 -6.96
CA ASP A 110 7.83 -5.98 -7.29
C ASP A 110 7.59 -4.51 -6.94
N ILE A 111 8.18 -3.61 -7.72
CA ILE A 111 8.11 -2.16 -7.55
C ILE A 111 8.03 -1.46 -8.91
N ALA A 112 7.26 -0.38 -8.98
CA ALA A 112 7.13 0.45 -10.16
C ALA A 112 6.89 1.91 -9.81
N LEU A 113 7.27 2.80 -10.71
CA LEU A 113 7.05 4.22 -10.66
C LEU A 113 6.21 4.68 -11.85
N LEU A 114 5.27 5.59 -11.59
CA LEU A 114 4.42 6.19 -12.60
C LEU A 114 4.70 7.68 -12.65
N GLU A 115 5.19 8.16 -13.80
CA GLU A 115 5.25 9.59 -14.08
C GLU A 115 3.87 10.06 -14.52
N LEU A 116 3.36 11.09 -13.86
CA LEU A 116 2.07 11.69 -14.17
C LEU A 116 2.15 12.58 -15.40
N SER A 117 1.06 12.66 -16.17
CA SER A 117 0.96 13.52 -17.35
C SER A 117 1.01 15.03 -17.04
N LYS A 118 0.67 15.39 -15.81
CA LYS A 118 0.74 16.73 -15.24
C LYS A 118 0.97 16.62 -13.74
N PRO A 119 1.70 17.54 -13.12
CA PRO A 119 1.84 17.60 -11.66
C PRO A 119 0.48 17.67 -10.96
N VAL A 120 0.43 17.24 -9.72
CA VAL A 120 -0.71 17.49 -8.85
C VAL A 120 -0.54 18.81 -8.12
N ASP A 121 -1.67 19.43 -7.75
CA ASP A 121 -1.71 20.57 -6.85
C ASP A 121 -1.98 20.06 -5.43
N CYS A 122 -1.07 20.34 -4.49
CA CYS A 122 -1.27 19.98 -3.09
C CYS A 122 -2.46 20.73 -2.48
N ASN A 123 -3.27 20.01 -1.71
CA ASN A 123 -4.41 20.53 -0.97
C ASN A 123 -4.64 19.65 0.28
N PRO A 124 -5.62 19.92 1.15
CA PRO A 124 -5.84 19.10 2.35
C PRO A 124 -6.08 17.60 2.08
N TYR A 125 -6.46 17.23 0.85
CA TYR A 125 -6.74 15.84 0.44
C TYR A 125 -5.65 15.24 -0.45
N VAL A 126 -4.68 16.05 -0.90
CA VAL A 126 -3.58 15.63 -1.79
C VAL A 126 -2.27 16.15 -1.24
N GLN A 127 -1.47 15.26 -0.65
CA GLN A 127 -0.17 15.54 -0.05
C GLN A 127 0.85 14.48 -0.48
N LEU A 128 2.14 14.77 -0.31
CA LEU A 128 3.21 13.87 -0.67
C LEU A 128 3.55 12.95 0.51
N ALA A 129 3.90 11.71 0.21
CA ALA A 129 4.41 10.76 1.18
C ALA A 129 5.94 10.79 1.26
N CYS A 130 6.49 10.55 2.44
CA CYS A 130 7.92 10.35 2.64
C CYS A 130 8.27 8.88 2.45
N VAL A 131 9.24 8.58 1.59
CA VAL A 131 9.80 7.24 1.41
C VAL A 131 10.84 6.97 2.50
N ALA A 132 10.81 5.80 3.13
CA ALA A 132 11.77 5.41 4.14
C ALA A 132 13.19 5.38 3.57
N ASP A 133 14.09 6.19 4.13
CA ASP A 133 15.50 6.22 3.72
C ASP A 133 16.32 5.10 4.37
N PRO A 134 17.53 4.80 3.85
CA PRO A 134 18.36 3.71 4.37
C PRO A 134 18.81 3.86 5.81
N THR A 135 18.78 5.05 6.38
CA THR A 135 19.23 5.31 7.77
C THR A 135 18.14 5.01 8.80
N LEU A 136 16.89 4.91 8.34
CA LEU A 136 15.73 4.66 9.21
C LEU A 136 15.80 3.24 9.80
N ASN A 137 15.75 3.13 11.12
CA ASN A 137 15.75 1.84 11.81
C ASN A 137 14.33 1.26 11.86
N LEU A 138 14.05 0.26 11.01
CA LEU A 138 12.73 -0.36 10.93
C LEU A 138 12.28 -1.01 12.25
N SER A 139 13.20 -1.44 13.11
CA SER A 139 12.85 -2.05 14.41
C SER A 139 12.32 -1.05 15.44
N GLU A 140 12.56 0.23 15.24
CA GLU A 140 12.08 1.32 16.10
C GLU A 140 10.77 1.92 15.62
N LEU A 141 10.33 1.52 14.44
CA LEU A 141 9.06 1.99 13.88
C LEU A 141 7.86 1.37 14.62
N GLN A 142 6.85 2.19 14.78
CA GLN A 142 5.62 1.82 15.45
C GLN A 142 4.42 2.42 14.73
N ASN A 143 3.23 2.12 15.24
CA ASN A 143 1.99 2.68 14.73
C ASN A 143 1.87 2.50 13.20
N CYS A 144 2.04 1.25 12.74
CA CYS A 144 1.99 0.93 11.33
C CYS A 144 0.55 0.76 10.85
N TRP A 145 0.29 1.22 9.63
CA TRP A 145 -1.01 1.18 8.98
C TRP A 145 -0.90 0.76 7.52
N VAL A 146 -1.96 0.16 7.06
CA VAL A 146 -2.22 -0.07 5.64
C VAL A 146 -3.55 0.55 5.28
N ALA A 147 -3.67 1.05 4.06
CA ALA A 147 -4.94 1.59 3.59
C ALA A 147 -5.10 1.37 2.08
N GLY A 148 -6.35 1.13 1.65
CA GLY A 148 -6.65 0.84 0.26
C GLY A 148 -8.15 0.63 0.01
N TRP A 149 -8.51 0.45 -1.25
CA TRP A 149 -9.87 0.12 -1.70
C TRP A 149 -10.01 -1.35 -2.09
N GLY A 150 -9.16 -2.21 -1.56
CA GLY A 150 -9.18 -3.63 -1.83
C GLY A 150 -10.47 -4.32 -1.39
N SER A 151 -10.55 -5.59 -1.69
CA SER A 151 -11.68 -6.43 -1.31
C SER A 151 -11.79 -6.54 0.20
N THR A 152 -12.98 -6.39 0.70
CA THR A 152 -13.32 -6.31 2.12
C THR A 152 -13.60 -7.66 2.78
N ALA A 153 -13.61 -8.71 1.98
CA ALA A 153 -13.76 -10.08 2.44
C ALA A 153 -12.94 -11.02 1.57
N ALA A 154 -12.36 -12.07 2.16
CA ALA A 154 -11.49 -13.04 1.50
C ALA A 154 -12.10 -13.72 0.25
N ARG A 155 -13.40 -13.57 0.02
CA ARG A 155 -14.14 -14.11 -1.13
C ARG A 155 -14.93 -13.05 -1.91
N ALA A 156 -14.86 -11.78 -1.54
CA ALA A 156 -15.55 -10.72 -2.27
C ALA A 156 -14.82 -10.43 -3.59
N GLN A 157 -15.58 -10.29 -4.67
CA GLN A 157 -15.04 -10.00 -6.01
C GLN A 157 -14.94 -8.50 -6.30
N ASN A 158 -15.53 -7.66 -5.45
CA ASN A 158 -15.59 -6.22 -5.66
C ASN A 158 -14.68 -5.47 -4.69
N SER A 159 -14.00 -4.44 -5.20
CA SER A 159 -13.28 -3.46 -4.40
C SER A 159 -14.24 -2.61 -3.56
N SER A 160 -13.75 -2.08 -2.42
CA SER A 160 -14.48 -1.12 -1.62
C SER A 160 -14.67 0.19 -2.39
N ASP A 161 -15.80 0.86 -2.19
CA ASP A 161 -16.00 2.23 -2.66
C ASP A 161 -15.34 3.26 -1.73
N VAL A 162 -15.38 3.00 -0.43
CA VAL A 162 -14.76 3.85 0.60
C VAL A 162 -13.38 3.31 0.94
N LEU A 163 -12.39 4.21 1.05
CA LEU A 163 -11.04 3.88 1.50
C LEU A 163 -11.08 3.19 2.85
N GLN A 164 -10.42 2.05 2.96
CA GLN A 164 -10.30 1.28 4.18
C GLN A 164 -8.94 1.49 4.81
N GLU A 165 -8.85 1.43 6.12
CA GLU A 165 -7.60 1.50 6.87
C GLU A 165 -7.55 0.41 7.93
N ALA A 166 -6.36 -0.10 8.21
CA ALA A 166 -6.12 -1.04 9.30
C ALA A 166 -4.75 -0.83 9.92
N LYS A 167 -4.72 -0.93 11.25
CA LYS A 167 -3.47 -0.97 12.00
C LYS A 167 -2.84 -2.35 11.88
N VAL A 168 -1.54 -2.42 11.63
CA VAL A 168 -0.76 -3.66 11.51
C VAL A 168 0.52 -3.57 12.32
N GLN A 169 1.21 -4.70 12.48
CA GLN A 169 2.51 -4.77 13.14
C GLN A 169 3.57 -5.25 12.15
N LEU A 170 4.75 -4.66 12.18
CA LEU A 170 5.91 -5.21 11.50
C LEU A 170 6.26 -6.55 12.13
N ILE A 171 6.59 -7.52 11.29
CA ILE A 171 6.96 -8.87 11.69
C ILE A 171 8.38 -9.13 11.22
N ASP A 172 9.21 -9.67 12.11
CA ASP A 172 10.58 -10.04 11.78
C ASP A 172 10.61 -10.94 10.54
N VAL A 173 11.47 -10.60 9.57
CA VAL A 173 11.54 -11.29 8.27
C VAL A 173 12.01 -12.73 8.43
N GLN A 174 12.89 -13.03 9.40
CA GLN A 174 13.34 -14.41 9.63
C GLN A 174 12.20 -15.28 10.16
N LEU A 175 11.39 -14.75 11.08
CA LEU A 175 10.17 -15.41 11.54
C LEU A 175 9.18 -15.60 10.39
N CYS A 176 8.92 -14.54 9.63
CA CYS A 176 8.02 -14.55 8.48
C CYS A 176 8.44 -15.59 7.43
N ASN A 177 9.75 -15.75 7.20
CA ASN A 177 10.33 -16.67 6.22
C ASN A 177 10.63 -18.07 6.77
N SER A 178 10.29 -18.35 8.05
CA SER A 178 10.52 -19.65 8.67
C SER A 178 9.67 -20.77 8.07
N SER A 179 10.03 -22.02 8.34
CA SER A 179 9.39 -23.22 7.77
C SER A 179 7.89 -23.32 8.05
N GLY A 180 7.44 -22.86 9.24
CA GLY A 180 6.03 -22.85 9.63
C GLY A 180 5.21 -21.73 9.00
N TRP A 181 5.87 -20.75 8.35
CA TRP A 181 5.27 -19.59 7.74
C TRP A 181 5.43 -19.63 6.21
N TYR A 182 6.31 -18.82 5.63
CA TYR A 182 6.47 -18.75 4.17
C TYR A 182 7.54 -19.67 3.60
N ALA A 183 8.32 -20.37 4.46
CA ALA A 183 9.25 -21.45 4.08
C ALA A 183 10.23 -21.05 2.94
N GLY A 184 10.98 -19.98 3.15
CA GLY A 184 12.01 -19.52 2.21
C GLY A 184 11.50 -18.69 1.02
N LYS A 185 10.21 -18.32 0.96
CA LYS A 185 9.62 -17.59 -0.18
C LYS A 185 9.68 -16.06 -0.05
N VAL A 186 10.05 -15.54 1.12
CA VAL A 186 10.21 -14.10 1.35
C VAL A 186 11.62 -13.69 0.92
N HIS A 187 11.71 -12.71 0.04
CA HIS A 187 12.98 -12.21 -0.47
C HIS A 187 13.63 -11.22 0.50
N ILE A 188 14.94 -11.01 0.35
CA ILE A 188 15.72 -10.05 1.16
C ILE A 188 15.20 -8.61 1.08
N HIS A 189 14.58 -8.26 -0.04
CA HIS A 189 13.99 -6.96 -0.30
C HIS A 189 12.50 -6.86 0.08
N ASN A 190 12.02 -7.78 0.92
CA ASN A 190 10.65 -7.74 1.43
C ASN A 190 10.59 -7.32 2.89
N VAL A 191 9.43 -6.77 3.27
CA VAL A 191 9.00 -6.50 4.64
C VAL A 191 7.72 -7.27 4.89
N CYS A 192 7.55 -7.81 6.08
CA CYS A 192 6.34 -8.50 6.52
C CYS A 192 5.57 -7.64 7.52
N ALA A 193 4.26 -7.55 7.34
CA ALA A 193 3.38 -6.89 8.31
C ALA A 193 2.01 -7.55 8.39
N GLY A 194 1.41 -7.51 9.57
CA GLY A 194 0.14 -8.14 9.87
C GLY A 194 0.10 -8.60 11.32
N TYR A 195 -0.60 -9.69 11.58
CA TYR A 195 -0.66 -10.31 12.90
C TYR A 195 -0.36 -11.81 12.84
N PRO A 196 0.44 -12.36 13.79
CA PRO A 196 0.76 -13.79 13.83
C PRO A 196 -0.46 -14.71 13.85
N HIS A 197 -1.55 -14.27 14.49
CA HIS A 197 -2.81 -15.00 14.57
C HIS A 197 -3.80 -14.70 13.44
N GLY A 198 -3.42 -13.86 12.47
CA GLY A 198 -4.33 -13.37 11.44
C GLY A 198 -5.31 -12.33 11.97
N ARG A 199 -6.52 -12.29 11.42
CA ARG A 199 -7.67 -11.41 11.70
C ARG A 199 -7.65 -10.08 10.96
N ILE A 200 -6.49 -9.45 10.78
CA ILE A 200 -6.33 -8.17 10.09
C ILE A 200 -5.22 -8.33 9.05
N ASP A 201 -5.49 -7.96 7.80
CA ASP A 201 -4.53 -8.03 6.71
C ASP A 201 -5.01 -7.22 5.49
N THR A 202 -4.08 -6.87 4.61
CA THR A 202 -4.41 -6.41 3.25
C THR A 202 -4.97 -7.55 2.41
N CYS A 203 -5.86 -7.23 1.49
CA CYS A 203 -6.51 -8.22 0.64
C CYS A 203 -6.41 -7.85 -0.85
N GLN A 204 -7.14 -8.58 -1.71
CA GLN A 204 -7.16 -8.33 -3.15
C GLN A 204 -7.62 -6.91 -3.46
N GLY A 205 -6.84 -6.17 -4.25
CA GLY A 205 -7.07 -4.78 -4.62
C GLY A 205 -6.28 -3.76 -3.78
N ASP A 206 -5.68 -4.16 -2.64
CA ASP A 206 -4.74 -3.32 -1.90
C ASP A 206 -3.32 -3.32 -2.51
N SER A 207 -3.07 -4.19 -3.49
CA SER A 207 -1.82 -4.27 -4.26
C SER A 207 -1.31 -2.91 -4.70
N GLY A 208 -0.02 -2.64 -4.50
CA GLY A 208 0.61 -1.37 -4.83
C GLY A 208 0.37 -0.25 -3.82
N GLY A 209 -0.57 -0.41 -2.89
CA GLY A 209 -0.81 0.53 -1.80
C GLY A 209 0.30 0.50 -0.74
N PRO A 210 0.35 1.52 0.14
CA PRO A 210 1.43 1.69 1.10
C PRO A 210 1.27 0.86 2.38
N LEU A 211 2.40 0.40 2.91
CA LEU A 211 2.62 0.12 4.32
C LEU A 211 3.28 1.34 4.94
N MET A 212 2.65 1.94 5.92
CA MET A 212 3.04 3.22 6.53
C MET A 212 3.33 3.03 8.00
N CYS A 213 4.45 3.57 8.50
CA CYS A 213 4.83 3.50 9.92
C CYS A 213 5.37 4.84 10.40
N GLN A 214 5.26 5.10 11.70
CA GLN A 214 5.82 6.27 12.37
C GLN A 214 7.07 5.91 13.16
N GLU A 215 8.00 6.84 13.26
CA GLU A 215 9.03 6.79 14.30
C GLU A 215 8.42 7.12 15.66
N LYS A 216 9.08 6.70 16.71
CA LYS A 216 8.69 7.02 18.09
C LYS A 216 8.67 8.55 18.27
N ASN A 217 7.56 9.07 18.77
CA ASN A 217 7.33 10.50 19.01
C ASN A 217 7.30 11.37 17.72
N SER A 218 6.99 10.78 16.56
CA SER A 218 6.80 11.50 15.30
C SER A 218 5.31 11.50 14.92
N ASP A 219 4.86 12.61 14.35
CA ASP A 219 3.48 12.78 13.86
C ASP A 219 3.33 12.44 12.37
N PHE A 220 4.44 12.19 11.66
CA PHE A 220 4.39 11.86 10.23
C PHE A 220 4.69 10.39 9.97
N PHE A 221 4.22 9.92 8.81
CA PHE A 221 4.37 8.54 8.36
C PHE A 221 5.45 8.40 7.29
N TRP A 222 6.25 7.35 7.42
CA TRP A 222 7.11 6.85 6.37
C TRP A 222 6.41 5.76 5.58
N ILE A 223 6.52 5.78 4.25
CA ILE A 223 6.20 4.61 3.42
C ILE A 223 7.36 3.63 3.53
N VAL A 224 7.16 2.52 4.21
CA VAL A 224 8.19 1.49 4.44
C VAL A 224 8.04 0.29 3.51
N GLY A 225 6.89 0.17 2.87
CA GLY A 225 6.64 -0.93 1.94
C GLY A 225 5.53 -0.65 0.95
N VAL A 226 5.55 -1.39 -0.15
CA VAL A 226 4.53 -1.44 -1.20
C VAL A 226 3.87 -2.80 -1.16
N THR A 227 2.54 -2.87 -1.02
CA THR A 227 1.78 -4.12 -0.97
C THR A 227 2.03 -4.95 -2.22
N SER A 228 2.60 -6.13 -2.04
CA SER A 228 3.03 -7.00 -3.14
C SER A 228 2.23 -8.29 -3.23
N TRP A 229 2.29 -9.17 -2.23
CA TRP A 229 1.61 -10.44 -2.25
C TRP A 229 1.29 -10.97 -0.84
N GLY A 230 0.50 -12.05 -0.79
CA GLY A 230 0.17 -12.79 0.42
C GLY A 230 -0.52 -14.10 0.09
N ARG A 231 -0.66 -14.99 1.07
CA ARG A 231 -1.36 -16.27 0.91
C ARG A 231 -2.75 -16.25 1.55
N GLY A 232 -3.69 -15.66 0.85
CA GLY A 232 -5.04 -15.36 1.35
C GLY A 232 -5.02 -14.09 2.19
N CYS A 233 -6.14 -13.78 2.84
CA CYS A 233 -6.27 -12.57 3.64
C CYS A 233 -6.51 -12.97 5.10
N ALA A 234 -5.85 -12.28 6.03
CA ALA A 234 -6.02 -12.41 7.48
C ALA A 234 -5.84 -13.84 8.04
N ARG A 235 -5.00 -14.65 7.43
CA ARG A 235 -4.71 -16.01 7.89
C ARG A 235 -3.57 -16.03 8.90
N ALA A 236 -3.68 -16.90 9.92
CA ALA A 236 -2.61 -17.11 10.89
C ALA A 236 -1.31 -17.55 10.18
N LYS A 237 -0.17 -16.99 10.60
CA LYS A 237 1.17 -17.27 10.06
C LYS A 237 1.30 -16.96 8.54
N ARG A 238 0.47 -16.08 8.03
CA ARG A 238 0.47 -15.64 6.62
C ARG A 238 0.25 -14.12 6.54
N PRO A 239 1.15 -13.30 7.12
CA PRO A 239 1.05 -11.84 7.02
C PRO A 239 1.20 -11.37 5.57
N GLY A 240 0.84 -10.12 5.31
CA GLY A 240 1.11 -9.45 4.05
C GLY A 240 2.61 -9.32 3.79
N ILE A 241 3.00 -9.44 2.53
CA ILE A 241 4.36 -9.25 2.05
C ILE A 241 4.41 -7.97 1.23
N TYR A 242 5.35 -7.12 1.59
CA TYR A 242 5.53 -5.79 1.01
C TYR A 242 6.92 -5.67 0.40
N THR A 243 7.05 -5.00 -0.73
CA THR A 243 8.35 -4.63 -1.28
C THR A 243 8.92 -3.47 -0.47
N SER A 244 10.12 -3.64 0.09
CA SER A 244 10.78 -2.64 0.94
C SER A 244 11.11 -1.38 0.15
N THR A 245 10.59 -0.24 0.54
CA THR A 245 10.94 1.05 -0.08
C THR A 245 12.36 1.46 0.29
N GLN A 246 12.81 1.12 1.49
CA GLN A 246 14.17 1.39 1.96
C GLN A 246 15.23 0.63 1.12
N TYR A 247 14.95 -0.63 0.79
CA TYR A 247 15.85 -1.42 -0.07
C TYR A 247 15.97 -0.80 -1.47
N PHE A 248 14.90 -0.25 -2.01
CA PHE A 248 14.83 0.36 -3.33
C PHE A 248 14.98 1.89 -3.31
N TYR A 249 15.46 2.48 -2.21
CA TYR A 249 15.53 3.92 -2.05
C TYR A 249 16.36 4.60 -3.16
N ASP A 250 17.56 4.08 -3.45
CA ASP A 250 18.42 4.61 -4.50
C ASP A 250 17.79 4.44 -5.89
N TRP A 251 17.17 3.27 -6.15
CA TRP A 251 16.46 3.05 -7.42
C TRP A 251 15.32 4.05 -7.60
N ILE A 252 14.55 4.30 -6.56
CA ILE A 252 13.48 5.32 -6.57
C ILE A 252 14.10 6.69 -6.86
N GLY A 253 15.12 7.10 -6.11
CA GLY A 253 15.78 8.39 -6.22
C GLY A 253 16.30 8.68 -7.63
N ILE A 254 17.02 7.71 -8.22
CA ILE A 254 17.55 7.82 -9.58
C ILE A 254 16.44 8.09 -10.60
N HIS A 255 15.32 7.38 -10.51
CA HIS A 255 14.25 7.49 -11.50
C HIS A 255 13.38 8.74 -11.35
N ILE A 256 13.25 9.29 -10.14
CA ILE A 256 12.49 10.53 -9.92
C ILE A 256 13.36 11.80 -10.01
N GLY A 257 14.66 11.64 -10.31
CA GLY A 257 15.59 12.76 -10.50
C GLY A 257 16.05 13.42 -9.20
N LEU A 258 16.01 12.71 -8.06
CA LEU A 258 16.74 13.12 -6.87
C LEU A 258 18.22 12.85 -7.14
N GLU A 259 19.03 13.89 -7.23
CA GLU A 259 20.48 13.75 -7.30
C GLU A 259 20.94 12.99 -6.05
N THR A 260 21.57 11.84 -6.25
CA THR A 260 22.35 11.22 -5.18
C THR A 260 23.39 12.24 -4.80
N ILE A 261 23.37 12.69 -3.56
CA ILE A 261 24.48 13.47 -2.99
C ILE A 261 25.65 12.47 -2.97
N GLU A 262 26.39 12.43 -4.09
CA GLU A 262 27.68 11.75 -4.12
C GLU A 262 28.52 12.42 -3.04
N ASN A 263 29.00 11.64 -2.10
CA ASN A 263 29.95 12.01 -1.09
C ASN A 263 31.12 12.73 -1.76
N VAL A 264 31.13 14.07 -1.68
CA VAL A 264 32.34 14.84 -1.89
C VAL A 264 33.20 14.56 -0.67
N SER A 265 34.07 13.56 -0.81
CA SER A 265 35.14 13.23 0.13
C SER A 265 36.25 14.29 0.11
#